data_9340929e11ec8a390cd9434fbf8c7800
#
_entry.id   9340929e11ec8a390cd9434fbf8c7800
#
_cell.length_a   1.000
_cell.length_b   1.000
_cell.length_c   1.000
_cell.angle_alpha   90.00
_cell.angle_beta   90.00
_cell.angle_gamma   90.00
#
_symmetry.space_group_name_H-M   'P 1'
#
loop_
_entity.id
_entity.type
_entity.pdbx_description
1 polymer ?
#
loop_
_entity_poly.entity_id
_entity_poly.type
_entity_poly.pdbx_seq_one_letter_code
_entity_poly.pdbx_strand_id
1 'polypeptide(L)'
;LTEESQLFAYMNSYGKMHNKKLTTSFDFLPEIIFNDSINIIDWGCGQAMASMTLFEYLNAKNIKYKTNQIILIEPSELALKRGSLHIKKFLPNVIIDTKNKDLDSLTDDDFKNNKNNFHIHLFSNILDIDLFSLTALIERIENNFKGVNYFVCVSPYINDLKTERLDSFMKYFSGKEKFEKFGSVSNKTGQWT
;
A
#
# COMPACT_ATOMS: atom_id res chain seq x y z
N LEU A 1 10.97 -0.99 -13.77
CA LEU A 1 11.73 0.28 -13.85
C LEU A 1 13.20 0.00 -13.58
N THR A 2 14.05 0.16 -14.60
CA THR A 2 15.48 -0.23 -14.55
C THR A 2 16.41 0.99 -14.60
N GLU A 3 15.91 2.17 -14.94
CA GLU A 3 16.68 3.40 -15.09
C GLU A 3 16.09 4.56 -14.28
N GLU A 4 16.95 5.44 -13.79
CA GLU A 4 16.53 6.61 -13.00
C GLU A 4 15.60 7.54 -13.79
N SER A 5 15.86 7.72 -15.08
CA SER A 5 15.02 8.53 -15.97
C SER A 5 13.56 8.05 -16.00
N GLN A 6 13.36 6.72 -15.99
CA GLN A 6 12.03 6.12 -15.95
C GLN A 6 11.33 6.41 -14.61
N LEU A 7 12.07 6.40 -13.49
CA LEU A 7 11.52 6.73 -12.17
C LEU A 7 11.04 8.18 -12.10
N PHE A 8 11.81 9.12 -12.64
CA PHE A 8 11.41 10.53 -12.71
C PHE A 8 10.22 10.73 -13.65
N ALA A 9 10.25 10.13 -14.83
CA ALA A 9 9.15 10.22 -15.79
C ALA A 9 7.84 9.67 -15.21
N TYR A 10 7.88 8.55 -14.49
CA TYR A 10 6.72 7.98 -13.82
C TYR A 10 6.12 8.93 -12.79
N MET A 11 6.94 9.46 -11.88
CA MET A 11 6.48 10.41 -10.85
C MET A 11 5.92 11.69 -11.46
N ASN A 12 6.54 12.20 -12.51
CA ASN A 12 6.07 13.40 -13.19
C ASN A 12 4.73 13.19 -13.91
N SER A 13 4.56 12.03 -14.54
CA SER A 13 3.36 11.74 -15.34
C SER A 13 2.15 11.34 -14.49
N TYR A 14 2.38 10.58 -13.42
CA TYR A 14 1.30 9.93 -12.67
C TYR A 14 1.20 10.40 -11.21
N GLY A 15 2.23 11.06 -10.69
CA GLY A 15 2.34 11.37 -9.27
C GLY A 15 1.16 12.18 -8.73
N LYS A 16 0.72 13.23 -9.42
CA LYS A 16 -0.42 14.07 -8.97
C LYS A 16 -1.72 13.28 -8.90
N MET A 17 -2.01 12.48 -9.92
CA MET A 17 -3.23 11.65 -9.97
C MET A 17 -3.22 10.59 -8.86
N HIS A 18 -2.10 9.91 -8.66
CA HIS A 18 -1.97 8.90 -7.61
C HIS A 18 -2.09 9.51 -6.21
N ASN A 19 -1.43 10.65 -5.98
CA ASN A 19 -1.54 11.40 -4.72
C ASN A 19 -3.00 11.72 -4.40
N LYS A 20 -3.76 12.26 -5.36
CA LYS A 20 -5.16 12.60 -5.15
C LYS A 20 -6.03 11.39 -4.81
N LYS A 21 -5.87 10.29 -5.54
CA LYS A 21 -6.59 9.04 -5.25
C LYS A 21 -6.30 8.52 -3.83
N LEU A 22 -5.02 8.47 -3.48
CA LEU A 22 -4.57 8.01 -2.18
C LEU A 22 -5.10 8.90 -1.05
N THR A 23 -4.96 10.22 -1.17
CA THR A 23 -5.46 11.19 -0.19
C THR A 23 -6.97 11.03 0.02
N THR A 24 -7.74 10.90 -1.08
CA THR A 24 -9.18 10.66 -1.00
C THR A 24 -9.51 9.33 -0.31
N SER A 25 -8.70 8.30 -0.53
CA SER A 25 -8.89 7.00 0.14
C SER A 25 -8.54 7.06 1.63
N PHE A 26 -7.55 7.84 2.01
CA PHE A 26 -7.18 8.03 3.42
C PHE A 26 -8.23 8.79 4.22
N ASP A 27 -9.07 9.63 3.59
CA ASP A 27 -10.19 10.30 4.26
C ASP A 27 -11.23 9.31 4.84
N PHE A 28 -11.22 8.05 4.40
CA PHE A 28 -12.06 6.99 4.96
C PHE A 28 -11.42 6.26 6.15
N LEU A 29 -10.12 6.45 6.41
CA LEU A 29 -9.48 5.81 7.55
C LEU A 29 -9.89 6.50 8.85
N PRO A 30 -10.41 5.76 9.85
CA PRO A 30 -10.72 6.35 11.14
C PRO A 30 -9.44 6.84 11.84
N GLU A 31 -9.43 8.05 12.34
CA GLU A 31 -8.24 8.62 13.00
C GLU A 31 -7.77 7.79 14.21
N ILE A 32 -8.71 7.08 14.85
CA ILE A 32 -8.42 6.26 16.03
C ILE A 32 -7.38 5.16 15.77
N ILE A 33 -7.25 4.71 14.51
CA ILE A 33 -6.26 3.67 14.14
C ILE A 33 -4.81 4.13 14.39
N PHE A 34 -4.58 5.44 14.37
CA PHE A 34 -3.25 6.03 14.54
C PHE A 34 -2.87 6.24 16.01
N ASN A 35 -3.78 5.97 16.96
CA ASN A 35 -3.47 5.97 18.40
C ASN A 35 -2.56 4.80 18.79
N ASP A 36 -2.63 3.72 18.05
CA ASP A 36 -1.79 2.55 18.25
C ASP A 36 -0.49 2.63 17.44
N SER A 37 0.45 1.81 17.82
CA SER A 37 1.68 1.67 17.05
C SER A 37 1.47 0.71 15.89
N ILE A 38 1.61 1.20 14.67
CA ILE A 38 1.27 0.50 13.43
C ILE A 38 2.50 0.05 12.64
N ASN A 39 2.35 -1.05 11.93
CA ASN A 39 3.23 -1.41 10.81
C ASN A 39 2.55 -1.05 9.49
N ILE A 40 3.33 -0.58 8.53
CA ILE A 40 2.84 -0.27 7.18
C ILE A 40 3.47 -1.27 6.22
N ILE A 41 2.67 -1.86 5.36
CA ILE A 41 3.11 -2.78 4.30
C ILE A 41 2.69 -2.17 2.96
N ASP A 42 3.67 -1.79 2.15
CA ASP A 42 3.46 -1.19 0.84
C ASP A 42 3.76 -2.23 -0.24
N TRP A 43 2.70 -2.80 -0.79
CA TRP A 43 2.76 -3.92 -1.74
C TRP A 43 2.94 -3.40 -3.17
N GLY A 44 4.03 -3.79 -3.83
CA GLY A 44 4.40 -3.23 -5.12
C GLY A 44 4.67 -1.73 -5.03
N CYS A 45 5.44 -1.34 -4.02
CA CYS A 45 5.56 0.05 -3.57
C CYS A 45 6.16 1.01 -4.61
N GLY A 46 6.81 0.50 -5.66
CA GLY A 46 7.59 1.33 -6.58
C GLY A 46 8.58 2.19 -5.80
N GLN A 47 8.39 3.51 -5.88
CA GLN A 47 9.20 4.49 -5.14
C GLN A 47 8.58 4.88 -3.78
N ALA A 48 7.71 4.03 -3.22
CA ALA A 48 6.99 4.21 -1.95
C ALA A 48 6.04 5.43 -1.95
N MET A 49 5.41 5.71 -3.08
CA MET A 49 4.52 6.87 -3.19
C MET A 49 3.31 6.77 -2.27
N ALA A 50 2.71 5.57 -2.10
CA ALA A 50 1.56 5.39 -1.23
C ALA A 50 1.92 5.68 0.23
N SER A 51 3.05 5.16 0.70
CA SER A 51 3.57 5.44 2.05
C SER A 51 3.90 6.91 2.24
N MET A 52 4.57 7.57 1.28
CA MET A 52 4.86 9.01 1.35
C MET A 52 3.57 9.84 1.47
N THR A 53 2.59 9.56 0.60
CA THR A 53 1.31 10.27 0.60
C THR A 53 0.56 10.08 1.92
N LEU A 54 0.65 8.90 2.53
CA LEU A 54 0.07 8.66 3.86
C LEU A 54 0.69 9.58 4.91
N PHE A 55 2.01 9.70 4.96
CA PHE A 55 2.67 10.58 5.95
C PHE A 55 2.41 12.06 5.67
N GLU A 56 2.39 12.47 4.40
CA GLU A 56 1.99 13.85 4.04
C GLU A 56 0.55 14.14 4.48
N TYR A 57 -0.36 13.21 4.26
CA TYR A 57 -1.76 13.32 4.67
C TYR A 57 -1.89 13.46 6.19
N LEU A 58 -1.24 12.58 6.96
CA LEU A 58 -1.30 12.60 8.42
C LEU A 58 -0.72 13.91 8.98
N ASN A 59 0.41 14.37 8.43
CA ASN A 59 1.02 15.63 8.81
C ASN A 59 0.14 16.84 8.47
N ALA A 60 -0.47 16.86 7.28
CA ALA A 60 -1.37 17.94 6.86
C ALA A 60 -2.64 18.03 7.72
N LYS A 61 -3.13 16.89 8.21
CA LYS A 61 -4.28 16.81 9.13
C LYS A 61 -3.89 17.00 10.61
N ASN A 62 -2.60 17.13 10.92
CA ASN A 62 -2.07 17.17 12.28
C ASN A 62 -2.43 15.91 13.11
N ILE A 63 -2.61 14.75 12.44
CA ILE A 63 -2.87 13.48 13.09
C ILE A 63 -1.55 12.94 13.64
N LYS A 64 -1.52 12.68 14.96
CA LYS A 64 -0.37 12.05 15.60
C LYS A 64 -0.35 10.56 15.26
N TYR A 65 0.80 10.02 14.94
CA TYR A 65 0.95 8.61 14.64
C TYR A 65 2.28 8.05 15.15
N LYS A 66 2.31 6.75 15.34
CA LYS A 66 3.52 6.00 15.69
C LYS A 66 3.65 4.82 14.74
N THR A 67 4.75 4.77 14.00
CA THR A 67 5.07 3.67 13.07
C THR A 67 6.28 2.91 13.62
N ASN A 68 6.13 1.60 13.83
CA ASN A 68 7.21 0.74 14.28
C ASN A 68 8.09 0.30 13.12
N GLN A 69 7.46 -0.17 12.05
CA GLN A 69 8.13 -0.76 10.90
C GLN A 69 7.36 -0.43 9.63
N ILE A 70 8.11 -0.28 8.55
CA ILE A 70 7.57 -0.20 7.20
C ILE A 70 8.19 -1.31 6.38
N ILE A 71 7.35 -2.14 5.75
CA ILE A 71 7.78 -3.18 4.83
C ILE A 71 7.50 -2.68 3.42
N LEU A 72 8.54 -2.53 2.62
CA LEU A 72 8.47 -2.12 1.22
C LEU A 72 8.76 -3.32 0.33
N ILE A 73 7.84 -3.65 -0.57
CA ILE A 73 7.93 -4.80 -1.48
C ILE A 73 7.90 -4.31 -2.90
N GLU A 74 8.98 -4.57 -3.66
CA GLU A 74 9.11 -4.08 -5.04
C GLU A 74 10.20 -4.86 -5.78
N PRO A 75 9.93 -5.44 -6.97
CA PRO A 75 10.93 -6.17 -7.73
C PRO A 75 12.02 -5.28 -8.35
N SER A 76 11.77 -3.98 -8.57
CA SER A 76 12.79 -3.06 -9.05
C SER A 76 13.67 -2.59 -7.90
N GLU A 77 14.91 -3.08 -7.84
CA GLU A 77 15.87 -2.68 -6.81
C GLU A 77 16.09 -1.16 -6.77
N LEU A 78 16.14 -0.53 -7.94
CA LEU A 78 16.35 0.92 -8.05
C LEU A 78 15.17 1.70 -7.46
N ALA A 79 13.93 1.30 -7.80
CA ALA A 79 12.72 1.91 -7.24
C ALA A 79 12.64 1.71 -5.73
N LEU A 80 12.92 0.49 -5.26
CA LEU A 80 12.90 0.13 -3.85
C LEU A 80 13.92 0.93 -3.02
N LYS A 81 15.17 1.06 -3.50
CA LYS A 81 16.21 1.89 -2.87
C LYS A 81 15.75 3.34 -2.73
N ARG A 82 15.19 3.89 -3.81
CA ARG A 82 14.69 5.26 -3.81
C ARG A 82 13.50 5.42 -2.86
N GLY A 83 12.54 4.47 -2.87
CA GLY A 83 11.42 4.45 -1.94
C GLY A 83 11.88 4.45 -0.48
N SER A 84 12.86 3.62 -0.13
CA SER A 84 13.45 3.57 1.21
C SER A 84 14.07 4.93 1.62
N LEU A 85 14.77 5.60 0.72
CA LEU A 85 15.33 6.94 0.98
C LEU A 85 14.23 7.99 1.19
N HIS A 86 13.16 7.93 0.41
CA HIS A 86 12.00 8.81 0.59
C HIS A 86 11.38 8.65 1.98
N ILE A 87 11.16 7.41 2.42
CA ILE A 87 10.58 7.13 3.74
C ILE A 87 11.48 7.63 4.87
N LYS A 88 12.79 7.44 4.78
CA LYS A 88 13.74 7.95 5.77
C LYS A 88 13.68 9.46 5.96
N LYS A 89 13.27 10.20 4.94
CA LYS A 89 13.09 11.65 5.03
C LYS A 89 11.92 12.03 5.95
N PHE A 90 10.85 11.25 5.97
CA PHE A 90 9.70 11.45 6.87
C PHE A 90 9.96 10.87 8.26
N LEU A 91 10.54 9.69 8.32
CA LEU A 91 10.74 8.91 9.53
C LEU A 91 12.19 8.42 9.63
N PRO A 92 13.14 9.25 10.07
CA PRO A 92 14.57 8.91 10.09
C PRO A 92 14.92 7.66 10.91
N ASN A 93 14.15 7.40 11.97
CA ASN A 93 14.44 6.34 12.94
C ASN A 93 13.53 5.10 12.79
N VAL A 94 12.64 5.07 11.78
CA VAL A 94 11.77 3.91 11.55
C VAL A 94 12.56 2.72 11.01
N ILE A 95 12.17 1.52 11.38
CA ILE A 95 12.70 0.30 10.78
C ILE A 95 12.08 0.17 9.39
N ILE A 96 12.93 0.19 8.36
CA ILE A 96 12.50 -0.07 6.97
C ILE A 96 13.02 -1.45 6.59
N ASP A 97 12.09 -2.35 6.32
CA ASP A 97 12.35 -3.70 5.85
C ASP A 97 12.03 -3.76 4.34
N THR A 98 13.03 -4.00 3.52
CA THR A 98 12.87 -3.99 2.07
C THR A 98 12.91 -5.41 1.52
N LYS A 99 11.93 -5.74 0.66
CA LYS A 99 11.84 -7.01 -0.06
C LYS A 99 11.96 -6.75 -1.56
N ASN A 100 13.16 -7.00 -2.10
CA ASN A 100 13.40 -6.88 -3.55
C ASN A 100 12.91 -8.17 -4.25
N LYS A 101 11.60 -8.33 -4.32
CA LYS A 101 10.91 -9.51 -4.83
C LYS A 101 9.61 -9.10 -5.54
N ASP A 102 9.20 -9.90 -6.52
CA ASP A 102 7.80 -9.90 -6.96
C ASP A 102 6.90 -10.59 -5.92
N LEU A 103 5.58 -10.41 -6.04
CA LEU A 103 4.64 -10.87 -5.02
C LEU A 103 4.56 -12.41 -4.92
N ASP A 104 4.78 -13.13 -6.02
CA ASP A 104 4.73 -14.60 -6.02
C ASP A 104 6.01 -15.22 -5.43
N SER A 105 7.13 -14.52 -5.49
CA SER A 105 8.41 -14.96 -4.91
C SER A 105 8.54 -14.73 -3.41
N LEU A 106 7.56 -14.08 -2.77
CA LEU A 106 7.54 -13.89 -1.33
C LEU A 106 7.29 -15.21 -0.61
N THR A 107 7.88 -15.36 0.57
CA THR A 107 7.70 -16.50 1.47
C THR A 107 7.29 -16.02 2.86
N ASP A 108 6.84 -16.90 3.72
CA ASP A 108 6.49 -16.54 5.11
C ASP A 108 7.71 -16.05 5.89
N ASP A 109 8.91 -16.53 5.53
CA ASP A 109 10.17 -16.05 6.10
C ASP A 109 10.43 -14.56 5.88
N ASP A 110 9.88 -13.98 4.81
CA ASP A 110 10.02 -12.55 4.54
C ASP A 110 9.31 -11.68 5.59
N PHE A 111 8.38 -12.25 6.36
CA PHE A 111 7.54 -11.56 7.34
C PHE A 111 7.74 -12.00 8.80
N LYS A 112 8.64 -12.94 9.06
CA LYS A 112 8.87 -13.51 10.41
C LYS A 112 9.23 -12.48 11.50
N ASN A 113 9.71 -11.32 11.13
CA ASN A 113 10.04 -10.23 12.04
C ASN A 113 8.85 -9.29 12.32
N ASN A 114 7.71 -9.52 11.67
CA ASN A 114 6.50 -8.75 11.90
C ASN A 114 5.83 -9.21 13.21
N LYS A 115 6.02 -8.44 14.28
CA LYS A 115 5.50 -8.77 15.63
C LYS A 115 4.35 -7.88 16.10
N ASN A 116 3.91 -6.94 15.27
CA ASN A 116 2.82 -6.04 15.61
C ASN A 116 1.45 -6.72 15.35
N ASN A 117 0.41 -6.19 15.98
CA ASN A 117 -0.97 -6.62 15.80
C ASN A 117 -1.83 -5.59 15.05
N PHE A 118 -1.25 -4.47 14.63
CA PHE A 118 -1.93 -3.41 13.88
C PHE A 118 -1.15 -3.12 12.60
N HIS A 119 -1.81 -3.32 11.48
CA HIS A 119 -1.19 -3.21 10.15
C HIS A 119 -2.02 -2.34 9.23
N ILE A 120 -1.35 -1.51 8.42
CA ILE A 120 -1.95 -0.84 7.27
C ILE A 120 -1.30 -1.41 6.01
N HIS A 121 -2.09 -2.05 5.17
CA HIS A 121 -1.68 -2.57 3.89
C HIS A 121 -2.05 -1.56 2.80
N LEU A 122 -1.05 -1.11 2.06
CA LEU A 122 -1.21 -0.19 0.95
C LEU A 122 -1.10 -0.96 -0.37
N PHE A 123 -2.13 -0.88 -1.20
CA PHE A 123 -2.18 -1.44 -2.54
C PHE A 123 -2.45 -0.30 -3.52
N SER A 124 -1.38 0.26 -4.09
CA SER A 124 -1.50 1.39 -5.01
C SER A 124 -1.18 0.96 -6.44
N ASN A 125 -2.22 0.76 -7.25
CA ASN A 125 -2.13 0.34 -8.65
C ASN A 125 -1.38 -0.99 -8.85
N ILE A 126 -1.63 -1.94 -7.97
CA ILE A 126 -1.04 -3.28 -8.02
C ILE A 126 -2.09 -4.38 -8.15
N LEU A 127 -3.27 -4.23 -7.54
CA LEU A 127 -4.30 -5.27 -7.58
C LEU A 127 -4.94 -5.45 -8.97
N ASP A 128 -4.83 -4.47 -9.85
CA ASP A 128 -5.27 -4.54 -11.25
C ASP A 128 -4.27 -5.25 -12.18
N ILE A 129 -3.09 -5.61 -11.65
CA ILE A 129 -2.05 -6.32 -12.41
C ILE A 129 -2.28 -7.83 -12.28
N ASP A 130 -2.29 -8.55 -13.41
CA ASP A 130 -2.53 -9.98 -13.50
C ASP A 130 -1.25 -10.84 -13.51
N LEU A 131 -0.11 -10.24 -13.20
CA LEU A 131 1.20 -10.89 -13.21
C LEU A 131 1.54 -11.65 -11.93
N PHE A 132 0.59 -11.78 -10.98
CA PHE A 132 0.77 -12.53 -9.74
C PHE A 132 -0.53 -13.20 -9.30
N SER A 133 -0.42 -14.23 -8.45
CA SER A 133 -1.55 -14.95 -7.88
C SER A 133 -2.22 -14.16 -6.75
N LEU A 134 -3.47 -13.73 -6.97
CA LEU A 134 -4.26 -13.05 -5.94
C LEU A 134 -4.54 -13.96 -4.74
N THR A 135 -4.77 -15.26 -4.98
CA THR A 135 -5.00 -16.25 -3.92
C THR A 135 -3.75 -16.40 -3.05
N ALA A 136 -2.57 -16.55 -3.67
CA ALA A 136 -1.32 -16.66 -2.92
C ALA A 136 -1.03 -15.40 -2.08
N LEU A 137 -1.34 -14.20 -2.62
CA LEU A 137 -1.21 -12.95 -1.88
C LEU A 137 -2.13 -12.94 -0.64
N ILE A 138 -3.41 -13.33 -0.80
CA ILE A 138 -4.39 -13.38 0.29
C ILE A 138 -3.94 -14.36 1.38
N GLU A 139 -3.54 -15.57 1.01
CA GLU A 139 -3.03 -16.59 1.93
C GLU A 139 -1.81 -16.07 2.71
N ARG A 140 -0.92 -15.38 2.05
CA ARG A 140 0.27 -14.79 2.67
C ARG A 140 -0.10 -13.70 3.69
N ILE A 141 -1.09 -12.87 3.38
CA ILE A 141 -1.60 -11.88 4.32
C ILE A 141 -2.18 -12.57 5.55
N GLU A 142 -3.05 -13.56 5.37
CA GLU A 142 -3.67 -14.28 6.48
C GLU A 142 -2.67 -15.05 7.35
N ASN A 143 -1.62 -15.61 6.74
CA ASN A 143 -0.61 -16.37 7.48
C ASN A 143 0.29 -15.47 8.33
N ASN A 144 0.66 -14.29 7.83
CA ASN A 144 1.75 -13.51 8.40
C ASN A 144 1.31 -12.25 9.16
N PHE A 145 0.08 -11.77 8.96
CA PHE A 145 -0.39 -10.53 9.59
C PHE A 145 -1.58 -10.81 10.50
N LYS A 146 -1.27 -11.22 11.73
CA LYS A 146 -2.29 -11.47 12.76
C LYS A 146 -2.75 -10.16 13.40
N GLY A 147 -3.96 -10.15 13.97
CA GLY A 147 -4.53 -8.98 14.60
C GLY A 147 -5.37 -8.14 13.63
N VAL A 148 -5.30 -6.82 13.79
CA VAL A 148 -6.12 -5.87 13.02
C VAL A 148 -5.39 -5.44 11.75
N ASN A 149 -6.02 -5.62 10.62
CA ASN A 149 -5.48 -5.29 9.31
C ASN A 149 -6.40 -4.28 8.60
N TYR A 150 -5.84 -3.14 8.25
CA TYR A 150 -6.50 -2.10 7.45
C TYR A 150 -5.99 -2.16 6.02
N PHE A 151 -6.89 -2.18 5.05
CA PHE A 151 -6.53 -2.25 3.64
C PHE A 151 -6.91 -0.95 2.93
N VAL A 152 -5.94 -0.31 2.31
CA VAL A 152 -6.15 0.82 1.42
C VAL A 152 -5.81 0.37 0.01
N CYS A 153 -6.83 0.23 -0.83
CA CYS A 153 -6.70 -0.30 -2.17
C CYS A 153 -7.08 0.77 -3.18
N VAL A 154 -6.13 1.15 -4.02
CA VAL A 154 -6.32 2.16 -5.09
C VAL A 154 -5.90 1.54 -6.41
N SER A 155 -6.80 1.57 -7.39
CA SER A 155 -6.52 1.08 -8.74
C SER A 155 -7.04 2.06 -9.79
N PRO A 156 -6.45 2.12 -10.99
CA PRO A 156 -7.04 2.83 -12.10
C PRO A 156 -8.32 2.13 -12.55
N TYR A 157 -9.35 2.89 -12.88
CA TYR A 157 -10.49 2.33 -13.62
C TYR A 157 -10.10 2.26 -15.11
N ILE A 158 -9.80 1.08 -15.59
CA ILE A 158 -9.46 0.86 -17.01
C ILE A 158 -10.63 0.20 -17.74
N ASN A 159 -11.17 -0.87 -17.18
CA ASN A 159 -12.36 -1.59 -17.63
C ASN A 159 -12.83 -2.53 -16.52
N ASP A 160 -13.99 -3.14 -16.70
CA ASP A 160 -14.60 -4.00 -15.68
C ASP A 160 -13.72 -5.23 -15.35
N LEU A 161 -13.06 -5.83 -16.36
CA LEU A 161 -12.19 -7.00 -16.15
C LEU A 161 -10.99 -6.71 -15.24
N LYS A 162 -10.38 -5.52 -15.36
CA LYS A 162 -9.26 -5.14 -14.48
C LYS A 162 -9.70 -4.73 -13.08
N THR A 163 -10.94 -4.25 -12.95
CA THR A 163 -11.54 -3.94 -11.65
C THR A 163 -11.94 -5.22 -10.90
N GLU A 164 -12.21 -6.31 -11.61
CA GLU A 164 -12.64 -7.60 -11.04
C GLU A 164 -11.65 -8.17 -10.00
N ARG A 165 -10.35 -7.97 -10.20
CA ARG A 165 -9.34 -8.45 -9.23
C ARG A 165 -9.43 -7.68 -7.90
N LEU A 166 -9.60 -6.37 -7.94
CA LEU A 166 -9.84 -5.54 -6.76
C LEU A 166 -11.13 -5.94 -6.06
N ASP A 167 -12.20 -6.15 -6.83
CA ASP A 167 -13.50 -6.57 -6.32
C ASP A 167 -13.41 -7.98 -5.69
N SER A 168 -12.66 -8.89 -6.29
CA SER A 168 -12.42 -10.23 -5.77
C SER A 168 -11.65 -10.20 -4.45
N PHE A 169 -10.61 -9.36 -4.36
CA PHE A 169 -9.86 -9.14 -3.12
C PHE A 169 -10.79 -8.61 -2.01
N MET A 170 -11.57 -7.58 -2.31
CA MET A 170 -12.52 -6.99 -1.37
C MET A 170 -13.60 -8.00 -0.97
N LYS A 171 -14.16 -8.75 -1.92
CA LYS A 171 -15.19 -9.76 -1.67
C LYS A 171 -14.70 -10.88 -0.75
N TYR A 172 -13.44 -11.30 -0.92
CA TYR A 172 -12.86 -12.32 -0.05
C TYR A 172 -12.86 -11.86 1.42
N PHE A 173 -12.34 -10.67 1.69
CA PHE A 173 -12.28 -10.16 3.07
C PHE A 173 -13.66 -9.77 3.61
N SER A 174 -14.56 -9.22 2.79
CA SER A 174 -15.93 -8.86 3.22
C SER A 174 -16.78 -10.07 3.60
N GLY A 175 -16.40 -11.26 3.20
CA GLY A 175 -17.00 -12.52 3.67
C GLY A 175 -16.57 -12.97 5.07
N LYS A 176 -15.64 -12.29 5.70
CA LYS A 176 -15.15 -12.64 7.05
C LYS A 176 -16.00 -11.96 8.12
N GLU A 177 -16.21 -12.63 9.26
CA GLU A 177 -17.11 -12.18 10.34
C GLU A 177 -16.76 -10.81 10.94
N LYS A 178 -15.51 -10.37 10.86
CA LYS A 178 -15.02 -9.13 11.50
C LYS A 178 -14.52 -8.12 10.48
N PHE A 179 -15.09 -8.13 9.28
CA PHE A 179 -14.75 -7.16 8.27
C PHE A 179 -15.69 -5.95 8.31
N GLU A 180 -15.12 -4.77 8.25
CA GLU A 180 -15.85 -3.51 8.11
C GLU A 180 -15.29 -2.71 6.93
N LYS A 181 -16.18 -2.23 6.05
CA LYS A 181 -15.82 -1.36 4.94
C LYS A 181 -16.06 0.10 5.34
N PHE A 182 -14.98 0.87 5.52
CA PHE A 182 -15.08 2.29 5.90
C PHE A 182 -15.53 3.20 4.75
N GLY A 183 -15.23 2.86 3.51
CA GLY A 183 -15.68 3.63 2.38
C GLY A 183 -15.15 3.15 1.05
N SER A 184 -15.66 3.76 -0.01
CA SER A 184 -15.11 3.60 -1.36
C SER A 184 -15.53 4.78 -2.23
N VAL A 185 -14.68 5.13 -3.17
CA VAL A 185 -14.95 6.15 -4.19
C VAL A 185 -14.55 5.61 -5.55
N SER A 186 -15.36 5.88 -6.55
CA SER A 186 -15.08 5.56 -7.95
C SER A 186 -15.24 6.80 -8.80
N ASN A 187 -14.26 7.09 -9.63
CA ASN A 187 -14.31 8.15 -10.62
C ASN A 187 -14.10 7.57 -12.01
N LYS A 188 -15.20 7.37 -12.74
CA LYS A 188 -15.20 6.81 -14.10
C LYS A 188 -14.79 7.82 -15.18
N THR A 189 -14.66 9.10 -14.86
CA THR A 189 -14.24 10.14 -15.83
C THR A 189 -12.74 10.18 -16.05
N GLY A 190 -11.98 9.50 -15.20
CA GLY A 190 -10.50 9.48 -15.25
C GLY A 190 -9.84 10.77 -14.80
N GLN A 191 -10.60 11.78 -14.42
CA GLN A 191 -10.06 13.07 -13.95
C GLN A 191 -10.10 13.13 -12.42
N TRP A 192 -8.95 13.15 -11.81
CA TRP A 192 -8.75 13.37 -10.38
C TRP A 192 -8.15 14.76 -10.20
N THR A 193 -9.01 15.73 -10.03
CA THR A 193 -8.66 17.16 -9.81
C THR A 193 -8.63 17.50 -8.32
#